data_675a713a771387f9aa649c6140ef75bf
#
_entry.id   675a713a771387f9aa649c6140ef75bf
#
_cell.length_a   1.000
_cell.length_b   1.000
_cell.length_c   1.000
_cell.angle_alpha   90.00
_cell.angle_beta   90.00
_cell.angle_gamma   90.00
#
_symmetry.space_group_name_H-M   'P 1'
#
loop_
_entity.id
_entity.type
_entity.pdbx_description
1 polymer ?
#
loop_
_entity_poly.entity_id
_entity_poly.type
_entity_poly.pdbx_seq_one_letter_code
_entity_poly.pdbx_strand_id
1 'polypeptide(L)'
;RRHSFPTRRSSDLIDKDYSNLNQIIEDMFETMYNAEGIGLAAPQVGKNIRLVVIDAKSMSEDFPGEDMENFKLVLINPIIEEEFGDDFTFREGCLSLPLVSDEITRPSKIIVTYFDRDWNLQEKEFSGVKARIIQHECDHLDGKLWIDRLSPIKRKLIQSKLQKISKAQVYHKYQMKFAGK
;
A
#
# COMPACT_ATOMS: atom_id res chain seq x y z
N ARG A 1 10.69 -13.18 2.70
CA ARG A 1 9.34 -13.43 3.28
C ARG A 1 8.29 -13.41 2.20
N ARG A 2 7.16 -14.09 2.38
CA ARG A 2 6.14 -14.30 1.35
C ARG A 2 5.05 -13.25 1.47
N HIS A 3 4.64 -12.61 0.37
CA HIS A 3 3.44 -11.76 0.33
C HIS A 3 2.20 -12.62 0.61
N SER A 4 1.32 -12.15 1.49
CA SER A 4 0.02 -12.77 1.73
C SER A 4 -1.09 -11.90 1.13
N PHE A 5 -2.20 -12.52 0.72
CA PHE A 5 -3.43 -11.76 0.51
C PHE A 5 -3.78 -11.04 1.81
N PRO A 6 -4.04 -9.72 1.78
CA PRO A 6 -4.47 -9.03 2.98
C PRO A 6 -5.74 -9.71 3.50
N THR A 7 -5.73 -10.05 4.78
CA THR A 7 -6.96 -10.42 5.46
C THR A 7 -7.88 -9.20 5.40
N ARG A 8 -9.15 -9.37 5.05
CA ARG A 8 -10.15 -8.27 5.05
C ARG A 8 -10.53 -7.88 6.49
N ARG A 9 -9.55 -7.66 7.32
CA ARG A 9 -9.66 -7.23 8.70
C ARG A 9 -8.81 -5.98 8.88
N SER A 10 -9.34 -4.99 9.60
CA SER A 10 -8.55 -3.83 10.00
C SER A 10 -7.35 -4.26 10.84
N SER A 11 -6.21 -3.61 10.59
CA SER A 11 -4.96 -3.89 11.30
C SER A 11 -4.96 -3.30 12.70
N ASP A 12 -4.22 -3.94 13.60
CA ASP A 12 -4.12 -3.55 14.99
C ASP A 12 -3.12 -2.37 15.16
N LEU A 13 -3.45 -1.43 16.04
CA LEU A 13 -2.50 -0.40 16.48
C LEU A 13 -1.36 -1.05 17.25
N ILE A 14 -0.17 -0.47 17.17
CA ILE A 14 1.00 -0.88 17.93
C ILE A 14 1.49 0.26 18.82
N ASP A 15 2.19 -0.09 19.88
CA ASP A 15 2.84 0.84 20.80
C ASP A 15 4.36 0.91 20.57
N LYS A 16 5.04 1.76 21.34
CA LYS A 16 6.48 1.97 21.23
C LYS A 16 7.30 0.72 21.62
N ASP A 17 6.72 -0.15 22.43
CA ASP A 17 7.38 -1.35 22.93
C ASP A 17 7.11 -2.58 22.04
N TYR A 18 6.49 -2.37 20.86
CA TYR A 18 6.22 -3.45 19.93
C TYR A 18 7.50 -4.17 19.51
N SER A 19 7.54 -5.47 19.77
CA SER A 19 8.75 -6.29 19.68
C SER A 19 9.33 -6.33 18.26
N ASN A 20 10.63 -6.07 18.11
CA ASN A 20 11.37 -6.15 16.86
C ASN A 20 10.87 -5.22 15.75
N LEU A 21 10.23 -4.09 16.09
CA LEU A 21 9.66 -3.17 15.10
C LEU A 21 10.67 -2.71 14.04
N ASN A 22 11.88 -2.31 14.46
CA ASN A 22 12.93 -1.89 13.52
C ASN A 22 13.32 -3.00 12.54
N GLN A 23 13.43 -4.23 12.99
CA GLN A 23 13.74 -5.36 12.12
C GLN A 23 12.58 -5.63 11.15
N ILE A 24 11.34 -5.49 11.59
CA ILE A 24 10.15 -5.64 10.73
C ILE A 24 10.15 -4.56 9.65
N ILE A 25 10.47 -3.32 9.98
CA ILE A 25 10.57 -2.22 9.01
C ILE A 25 11.62 -2.54 7.93
N GLU A 26 12.83 -2.95 8.33
CA GLU A 26 13.89 -3.31 7.37
C GLU A 26 13.48 -4.50 6.48
N ASP A 27 12.92 -5.56 7.07
CA ASP A 27 12.41 -6.72 6.35
C ASP A 27 11.31 -6.33 5.33
N MET A 28 10.48 -5.33 5.68
CA MET A 28 9.43 -4.82 4.80
C MET A 28 10.03 -4.03 3.63
N PHE A 29 11.01 -3.16 3.86
CA PHE A 29 11.71 -2.48 2.78
C PHE A 29 12.40 -3.47 1.85
N GLU A 30 13.16 -4.43 2.37
CA GLU A 30 13.80 -5.47 1.56
C GLU A 30 12.77 -6.25 0.73
N THR A 31 11.66 -6.64 1.34
CA THR A 31 10.58 -7.35 0.67
C THR A 31 9.96 -6.51 -0.45
N MET A 32 9.74 -5.22 -0.19
CA MET A 32 9.19 -4.26 -1.15
C MET A 32 10.13 -4.09 -2.36
N TYR A 33 11.42 -3.86 -2.12
CA TYR A 33 12.42 -3.71 -3.19
C TYR A 33 12.56 -4.98 -4.03
N ASN A 34 12.62 -6.15 -3.40
CA ASN A 34 12.70 -7.43 -4.12
C ASN A 34 11.46 -7.71 -4.98
N ALA A 35 10.32 -7.08 -4.66
CA ALA A 35 9.09 -7.15 -5.45
C ALA A 35 8.94 -6.00 -6.46
N GLU A 36 9.95 -5.13 -6.61
CA GLU A 36 9.90 -3.93 -7.45
C GLU A 36 8.73 -2.99 -7.06
N GLY A 37 8.40 -2.93 -5.75
CA GLY A 37 7.31 -2.11 -5.19
C GLY A 37 7.81 -0.74 -4.73
N ILE A 38 6.87 0.20 -4.58
CA ILE A 38 7.09 1.56 -4.09
C ILE A 38 6.44 1.80 -2.73
N GLY A 39 5.53 0.93 -2.31
CA GLY A 39 4.85 0.91 -1.03
C GLY A 39 4.55 -0.52 -0.59
N LEU A 40 4.45 -0.74 0.72
CA LEU A 40 4.09 -2.03 1.30
C LEU A 40 3.47 -1.84 2.68
N ALA A 41 2.29 -2.40 2.87
CA ALA A 41 1.61 -2.44 4.16
C ALA A 41 1.85 -3.77 4.88
N ALA A 42 1.99 -3.75 6.20
CA ALA A 42 2.30 -4.93 7.01
C ALA A 42 1.33 -6.12 6.84
N PRO A 43 0.02 -5.93 6.63
CA PRO A 43 -0.89 -7.05 6.32
C PRO A 43 -0.50 -7.85 5.08
N GLN A 44 0.13 -7.23 4.08
CA GLN A 44 0.58 -7.90 2.86
C GLN A 44 1.71 -8.90 3.12
N VAL A 45 2.42 -8.77 4.23
CA VAL A 45 3.47 -9.70 4.66
C VAL A 45 3.05 -10.54 5.88
N GLY A 46 1.74 -10.61 6.14
CA GLY A 46 1.17 -11.44 7.21
C GLY A 46 1.33 -10.88 8.62
N LYS A 47 1.58 -9.57 8.74
CA LYS A 47 1.63 -8.85 10.03
C LYS A 47 0.36 -8.00 10.16
N ASN A 48 -0.53 -8.33 11.09
CA ASN A 48 -1.80 -7.62 11.27
C ASN A 48 -1.62 -6.35 12.13
N ILE A 49 -0.69 -5.48 11.73
CA ILE A 49 -0.37 -4.23 12.43
C ILE A 49 -0.49 -3.04 11.48
N ARG A 50 -0.77 -1.84 12.03
CA ARG A 50 -0.84 -0.61 11.25
C ARG A 50 0.56 -0.06 11.02
N LEU A 51 1.24 -0.60 10.01
CA LEU A 51 2.58 -0.20 9.59
C LEU A 51 2.66 -0.20 8.07
N VAL A 52 3.21 0.88 7.53
CA VAL A 52 3.46 1.07 6.09
C VAL A 52 4.89 1.53 5.89
N VAL A 53 5.54 1.03 4.84
CA VAL A 53 6.80 1.54 4.32
C VAL A 53 6.59 2.01 2.88
N ILE A 54 7.20 3.15 2.53
CA ILE A 54 7.16 3.75 1.19
C ILE A 54 8.56 4.18 0.81
N ASP A 55 8.95 3.92 -0.44
CA ASP A 55 10.11 4.51 -1.10
C ASP A 55 9.79 4.64 -2.60
N ALA A 56 9.47 5.87 -3.00
CA ALA A 56 9.02 6.17 -4.36
C ALA A 56 10.14 6.73 -5.26
N LYS A 57 11.41 6.58 -4.87
CA LYS A 57 12.56 7.05 -5.63
C LYS A 57 12.54 6.55 -7.10
N SER A 58 12.12 5.32 -7.33
CA SER A 58 12.04 4.75 -8.68
C SER A 58 11.03 5.45 -9.61
N MET A 59 10.14 6.29 -9.04
CA MET A 59 9.16 7.07 -9.81
C MET A 59 9.63 8.49 -10.16
N SER A 60 10.86 8.89 -9.79
CA SER A 60 11.35 10.26 -9.95
C SER A 60 11.35 10.74 -11.40
N GLU A 61 11.67 9.85 -12.33
CA GLU A 61 11.70 10.16 -13.78
C GLU A 61 10.29 10.35 -14.35
N ASP A 62 9.32 9.59 -13.84
CA ASP A 62 7.92 9.64 -14.30
C ASP A 62 7.18 10.88 -13.75
N PHE A 63 7.60 11.40 -12.59
CA PHE A 63 6.97 12.52 -11.89
C PHE A 63 7.97 13.60 -11.46
N PRO A 64 8.64 14.28 -12.41
CA PRO A 64 9.72 15.23 -12.12
C PRO A 64 9.27 16.46 -11.30
N GLY A 65 7.97 16.72 -11.22
CA GLY A 65 7.39 17.82 -10.42
C GLY A 65 7.06 17.48 -8.97
N GLU A 66 7.22 16.22 -8.56
CA GLU A 66 6.75 15.72 -7.24
C GLU A 66 7.89 15.18 -6.39
N ASP A 67 9.06 15.74 -6.32
CA ASP A 67 10.17 15.32 -5.41
C ASP A 67 10.09 13.86 -4.88
N MET A 68 9.95 12.91 -5.83
CA MET A 68 9.86 11.48 -5.50
C MET A 68 11.19 10.89 -5.05
N GLU A 69 12.31 11.51 -5.45
CA GLU A 69 13.67 11.09 -5.09
C GLU A 69 13.86 11.02 -3.56
N ASN A 70 13.22 11.93 -2.82
CA ASN A 70 13.31 12.02 -1.37
C ASN A 70 12.06 11.46 -0.65
N PHE A 71 11.12 10.87 -1.40
CA PHE A 71 9.89 10.39 -0.82
C PHE A 71 10.04 8.98 -0.27
N LYS A 72 10.69 8.89 0.90
CA LYS A 72 10.85 7.67 1.68
C LYS A 72 10.27 7.85 3.08
N LEU A 73 9.31 7.00 3.45
CA LEU A 73 8.56 7.12 4.70
C LEU A 73 8.39 5.77 5.40
N VAL A 74 8.35 5.84 6.73
CA VAL A 74 7.78 4.81 7.60
C VAL A 74 6.58 5.45 8.31
N LEU A 75 5.40 4.85 8.15
CA LEU A 75 4.19 5.32 8.80
C LEU A 75 3.73 4.26 9.81
N ILE A 76 3.85 4.57 11.09
CA ILE A 76 3.38 3.73 12.19
C ILE A 76 2.04 4.29 12.66
N ASN A 77 1.03 3.43 12.73
CA ASN A 77 -0.35 3.78 13.08
C ASN A 77 -0.94 4.93 12.24
N PRO A 78 -0.77 4.94 10.90
CA PRO A 78 -1.29 6.01 10.09
C PRO A 78 -2.82 6.06 10.13
N ILE A 79 -3.35 7.29 10.18
CA ILE A 79 -4.77 7.62 10.07
C ILE A 79 -4.89 8.73 9.03
N ILE A 80 -5.69 8.53 8.00
CA ILE A 80 -6.08 9.59 7.09
C ILE A 80 -7.22 10.35 7.78
N GLU A 81 -6.93 11.57 8.21
CA GLU A 81 -7.88 12.43 8.91
C GLU A 81 -8.86 13.06 7.94
N GLU A 82 -8.37 13.43 6.76
CA GLU A 82 -9.17 14.06 5.72
C GLU A 82 -8.69 13.66 4.33
N GLU A 83 -9.64 13.46 3.41
CA GLU A 83 -9.41 13.34 1.97
C GLU A 83 -10.14 14.50 1.28
N PHE A 84 -9.43 15.32 0.48
CA PHE A 84 -9.97 16.54 -0.09
C PHE A 84 -9.28 16.92 -1.41
N GLY A 85 -9.65 18.09 -1.97
CA GLY A 85 -9.17 18.55 -3.26
C GLY A 85 -9.96 17.97 -4.43
N ASP A 86 -9.50 18.21 -5.64
CA ASP A 86 -10.15 17.73 -6.86
C ASP A 86 -9.97 16.23 -7.04
N ASP A 87 -10.87 15.63 -7.79
CA ASP A 87 -10.75 14.24 -8.19
C ASP A 87 -9.50 14.01 -9.06
N PHE A 88 -8.66 13.08 -8.62
CA PHE A 88 -7.44 12.69 -9.31
C PHE A 88 -7.50 11.22 -9.73
N THR A 89 -7.58 11.00 -11.05
CA THR A 89 -7.58 9.66 -11.63
C THR A 89 -6.15 9.20 -11.89
N PHE A 90 -5.81 8.04 -11.36
CA PHE A 90 -4.47 7.47 -11.48
C PHE A 90 -4.55 5.96 -11.68
N ARG A 91 -3.60 5.39 -12.45
CA ARG A 91 -3.52 3.94 -12.64
C ARG A 91 -2.88 3.28 -11.43
N GLU A 92 -3.66 2.49 -10.72
CA GLU A 92 -3.19 1.71 -9.57
C GLU A 92 -2.93 0.25 -9.96
N GLY A 93 -1.79 -0.28 -9.50
CA GLY A 93 -1.47 -1.70 -9.42
C GLY A 93 -1.20 -2.06 -7.96
N CYS A 94 -1.05 -3.34 -7.66
CA CYS A 94 -0.79 -3.80 -6.29
C CYS A 94 0.03 -5.07 -6.30
N LEU A 95 1.02 -5.17 -5.41
CA LEU A 95 1.81 -6.39 -5.21
C LEU A 95 0.95 -7.60 -4.80
N SER A 96 -0.19 -7.36 -4.13
CA SER A 96 -1.15 -8.41 -3.79
C SER A 96 -2.02 -8.85 -4.97
N LEU A 97 -2.04 -8.11 -6.08
CA LEU A 97 -2.85 -8.36 -7.28
C LEU A 97 -1.97 -8.28 -8.54
N PRO A 98 -1.02 -9.23 -8.73
CA PRO A 98 -0.09 -9.17 -9.84
C PRO A 98 -0.82 -9.19 -11.19
N LEU A 99 -0.25 -8.46 -12.17
CA LEU A 99 -0.74 -8.39 -13.55
C LEU A 99 -2.13 -7.74 -13.72
N VAL A 100 -2.64 -7.09 -12.69
CA VAL A 100 -3.90 -6.33 -12.74
C VAL A 100 -3.66 -4.90 -12.33
N SER A 101 -4.11 -3.96 -13.16
CA SER A 101 -4.13 -2.54 -12.85
C SER A 101 -5.33 -1.89 -13.55
N ASP A 102 -5.85 -0.81 -12.99
CA ASP A 102 -6.90 0.01 -13.60
C ASP A 102 -6.81 1.44 -13.10
N GLU A 103 -7.55 2.33 -13.73
CA GLU A 103 -7.68 3.72 -13.32
C GLU A 103 -8.65 3.84 -12.15
N ILE A 104 -8.16 4.45 -11.06
CA ILE A 104 -8.91 4.71 -9.84
C ILE A 104 -8.94 6.22 -9.60
N THR A 105 -10.11 6.73 -9.31
CA THR A 105 -10.32 8.13 -8.94
C THR A 105 -10.39 8.25 -7.42
N ARG A 106 -9.60 9.19 -6.87
CA ARG A 106 -9.61 9.55 -5.43
C ARG A 106 -9.40 11.05 -5.29
N PRO A 107 -9.73 11.65 -4.14
CA PRO A 107 -9.33 13.02 -3.83
C PRO A 107 -7.81 13.19 -3.95
N SER A 108 -7.38 14.33 -4.52
CA SER A 108 -5.98 14.62 -4.84
C SER A 108 -5.12 14.95 -3.63
N LYS A 109 -5.73 15.20 -2.47
CA LYS A 109 -5.05 15.62 -1.25
C LYS A 109 -5.54 14.84 -0.04
N ILE A 110 -4.64 14.67 0.94
CA ILE A 110 -4.95 14.04 2.23
C ILE A 110 -4.23 14.76 3.35
N ILE A 111 -4.82 14.74 4.55
CA ILE A 111 -4.14 15.00 5.81
C ILE A 111 -3.98 13.66 6.54
N VAL A 112 -2.76 13.34 6.94
CA VAL A 112 -2.42 12.07 7.62
C VAL A 112 -1.71 12.35 8.92
N THR A 113 -2.20 11.72 10.00
CA THR A 113 -1.48 11.60 11.27
C THR A 113 -0.82 10.22 11.36
N TYR A 114 0.41 10.18 11.81
CA TYR A 114 1.18 8.92 11.99
C TYR A 114 2.36 9.17 12.93
N PHE A 115 2.93 8.10 13.49
CA PHE A 115 4.25 8.17 14.10
C PHE A 115 5.31 7.80 13.06
N ASP A 116 6.39 8.58 13.03
CA ASP A 116 7.58 8.23 12.25
C ASP A 116 8.38 7.09 12.94
N ARG A 117 9.50 6.70 12.33
CA ARG A 117 10.36 5.62 12.84
C ARG A 117 10.89 5.89 14.24
N ASP A 118 11.07 7.17 14.61
CA ASP A 118 11.57 7.61 15.89
C ASP A 118 10.44 7.86 16.91
N TRP A 119 9.20 7.50 16.57
CA TRP A 119 8.00 7.71 17.37
C TRP A 119 7.65 9.17 17.60
N ASN A 120 8.05 10.06 16.72
CA ASN A 120 7.54 11.43 16.71
C ASN A 120 6.19 11.46 15.99
N LEU A 121 5.19 12.06 16.62
CA LEU A 121 3.90 12.28 16.00
C LEU A 121 4.04 13.29 14.87
N GLN A 122 3.57 12.93 13.71
CA GLN A 122 3.52 13.74 12.50
C GLN A 122 2.07 13.98 12.10
N GLU A 123 1.75 15.19 11.67
CA GLU A 123 0.53 15.52 10.94
C GLU A 123 0.97 16.24 9.66
N LYS A 124 0.66 15.67 8.50
CA LYS A 124 1.15 16.22 7.22
C LYS A 124 0.09 16.16 6.14
N GLU A 125 0.05 17.22 5.33
CA GLU A 125 -0.67 17.22 4.06
C GLU A 125 0.22 16.60 2.98
N PHE A 126 -0.39 15.73 2.17
CA PHE A 126 0.19 15.19 0.94
C PHE A 126 -0.76 15.42 -0.23
N SER A 127 -0.19 15.54 -1.43
CA SER A 127 -0.96 15.78 -2.67
C SER A 127 -0.46 14.89 -3.81
N GLY A 128 -1.23 14.83 -4.89
CA GLY A 128 -0.86 14.16 -6.13
C GLY A 128 -0.54 12.68 -5.95
N VAL A 129 0.57 12.24 -6.54
CA VAL A 129 0.99 10.83 -6.51
C VAL A 129 1.42 10.40 -5.10
N LYS A 130 2.01 11.30 -4.31
CA LYS A 130 2.37 11.02 -2.90
C LYS A 130 1.14 10.68 -2.06
N ALA A 131 0.06 11.47 -2.19
CA ALA A 131 -1.21 11.19 -1.53
C ALA A 131 -1.78 9.84 -1.99
N ARG A 132 -1.73 9.55 -3.30
CA ARG A 132 -2.21 8.32 -3.89
C ARG A 132 -1.52 7.08 -3.31
N ILE A 133 -0.19 7.10 -3.18
CA ILE A 133 0.57 5.99 -2.59
C ILE A 133 0.12 5.76 -1.15
N ILE A 134 0.02 6.81 -0.34
CA ILE A 134 -0.41 6.70 1.07
C ILE A 134 -1.86 6.17 1.17
N GLN A 135 -2.80 6.69 0.37
CA GLN A 135 -4.17 6.19 0.34
C GLN A 135 -4.25 4.70 0.00
N HIS A 136 -3.43 4.24 -0.96
CA HIS A 136 -3.37 2.84 -1.37
C HIS A 136 -2.89 1.94 -0.21
N GLU A 137 -1.81 2.33 0.45
CA GLU A 137 -1.25 1.55 1.55
C GLU A 137 -2.14 1.57 2.80
N CYS A 138 -2.80 2.70 3.09
CA CYS A 138 -3.77 2.80 4.18
C CYS A 138 -5.03 1.92 3.92
N ASP A 139 -5.49 1.81 2.67
CA ASP A 139 -6.56 0.87 2.33
C ASP A 139 -6.19 -0.57 2.74
N HIS A 140 -4.94 -1.00 2.53
CA HIS A 140 -4.49 -2.32 2.98
C HIS A 140 -4.58 -2.51 4.49
N LEU A 141 -4.28 -1.47 5.27
CA LEU A 141 -4.42 -1.49 6.72
C LEU A 141 -5.88 -1.65 7.16
N ASP A 142 -6.81 -1.15 6.37
CA ASP A 142 -8.25 -1.24 6.60
C ASP A 142 -8.89 -2.48 5.94
N GLY A 143 -8.09 -3.38 5.40
CA GLY A 143 -8.55 -4.58 4.72
C GLY A 143 -9.23 -4.32 3.37
N LYS A 144 -8.99 -3.15 2.77
CA LYS A 144 -9.50 -2.76 1.46
C LYS A 144 -8.45 -2.97 0.37
N LEU A 145 -8.90 -3.12 -0.86
CA LEU A 145 -8.05 -3.16 -2.05
C LEU A 145 -8.55 -2.13 -3.06
N TRP A 146 -7.67 -1.63 -3.93
CA TRP A 146 -8.06 -0.69 -4.98
C TRP A 146 -9.20 -1.21 -5.86
N ILE A 147 -9.31 -2.53 -6.06
CA ILE A 147 -10.41 -3.15 -6.81
C ILE A 147 -11.80 -2.97 -6.16
N ASP A 148 -11.85 -2.66 -4.87
CA ASP A 148 -13.12 -2.39 -4.17
C ASP A 148 -13.68 -1.01 -4.54
N ARG A 149 -12.86 -0.15 -5.15
CA ARG A 149 -13.24 1.18 -5.68
C ARG A 149 -13.69 1.14 -7.14
N LEU A 150 -13.55 -0.01 -7.82
CA LEU A 150 -14.00 -0.17 -9.19
C LEU A 150 -15.53 -0.19 -9.30
N SER A 151 -16.04 0.34 -10.41
CA SER A 151 -17.45 0.14 -10.76
C SER A 151 -17.75 -1.36 -10.93
N PRO A 152 -19.01 -1.80 -10.72
CA PRO A 152 -19.38 -3.21 -10.86
C PRO A 152 -19.03 -3.78 -12.24
N ILE A 153 -19.12 -2.96 -13.30
CA ILE A 153 -18.80 -3.37 -14.67
C ILE A 153 -17.29 -3.63 -14.80
N LYS A 154 -16.44 -2.70 -14.37
CA LYS A 154 -14.98 -2.85 -14.41
C LYS A 154 -14.53 -4.06 -13.56
N ARG A 155 -15.09 -4.23 -12.37
CA ARG A 155 -14.80 -5.37 -11.50
C ARG A 155 -15.16 -6.71 -12.15
N LYS A 156 -16.28 -6.77 -12.89
CA LYS A 156 -16.68 -7.96 -13.64
C LYS A 156 -15.70 -8.30 -14.76
N LEU A 157 -15.17 -7.30 -15.47
CA LEU A 157 -14.19 -7.50 -16.54
C LEU A 157 -12.88 -8.14 -16.06
N ILE A 158 -12.43 -7.84 -14.84
CA ILE A 158 -11.20 -8.40 -14.28
C ILE A 158 -11.42 -9.66 -13.43
N GLN A 159 -12.68 -10.08 -13.24
CA GLN A 159 -13.04 -11.18 -12.33
C GLN A 159 -12.31 -12.49 -12.63
N SER A 160 -12.17 -12.85 -13.92
CA SER A 160 -11.46 -14.08 -14.30
C SER A 160 -9.97 -14.02 -13.91
N LYS A 161 -9.33 -12.84 -14.02
CA LYS A 161 -7.94 -12.64 -13.60
C LYS A 161 -7.84 -12.75 -12.07
N LEU A 162 -8.74 -12.12 -11.33
CA LEU A 162 -8.78 -12.20 -9.86
C LEU A 162 -8.97 -13.66 -9.38
N GLN A 163 -9.81 -14.44 -10.06
CA GLN A 163 -9.96 -15.87 -9.76
C GLN A 163 -8.68 -16.68 -10.01
N LYS A 164 -7.94 -16.38 -11.08
CA LYS A 164 -6.64 -17.02 -11.32
C LYS A 164 -5.62 -16.66 -10.25
N ILE A 165 -5.57 -15.41 -9.85
CA ILE A 165 -4.70 -14.94 -8.76
C ILE A 165 -5.04 -15.70 -7.46
N SER A 166 -6.32 -15.72 -7.06
CA SER A 166 -6.74 -16.41 -5.82
C SER A 166 -6.42 -17.90 -5.82
N LYS A 167 -6.37 -18.53 -6.99
CA LYS A 167 -6.00 -19.95 -7.18
C LYS A 167 -4.50 -20.18 -7.35
N ALA A 168 -3.67 -19.15 -7.22
CA ALA A 168 -2.23 -19.21 -7.50
C ALA A 168 -1.90 -19.70 -8.94
N GLN A 169 -2.74 -19.34 -9.90
CA GLN A 169 -2.62 -19.70 -11.31
C GLN A 169 -2.07 -18.56 -12.17
N VAL A 170 -1.24 -17.70 -11.58
CA VAL A 170 -0.57 -16.60 -12.27
C VAL A 170 0.93 -16.65 -12.03
N TYR A 171 1.68 -16.31 -13.08
CA TYR A 171 3.11 -16.09 -12.93
C TYR A 171 3.35 -14.73 -12.24
N HIS A 172 4.28 -14.72 -11.31
CA HIS A 172 4.73 -13.51 -10.61
C HIS A 172 6.22 -13.62 -10.31
N LYS A 173 6.91 -12.48 -10.27
CA LYS A 173 8.37 -12.42 -10.11
C LYS A 173 8.85 -12.62 -8.66
N TYR A 174 7.93 -12.52 -7.68
CA TYR A 174 8.21 -12.58 -6.24
C TYR A 174 7.40 -13.67 -5.56
N GLN A 175 7.81 -14.08 -4.36
CA GLN A 175 7.12 -15.12 -3.62
C GLN A 175 5.81 -14.61 -3.00
N MET A 176 4.71 -15.31 -3.27
CA MET A 176 3.39 -15.03 -2.70
C MET A 176 2.90 -16.20 -1.86
N LYS A 177 2.15 -15.89 -0.79
CA LYS A 177 1.37 -16.87 -0.04
C LYS A 177 -0.12 -16.63 -0.31
N PHE A 178 -0.80 -17.63 -0.81
CA PHE A 178 -2.23 -17.56 -1.12
C PHE A 178 -3.05 -18.10 0.05
N ALA A 179 -4.23 -17.50 0.31
CA ALA A 179 -5.13 -17.98 1.35
C ALA A 179 -5.60 -19.42 1.04
N GLY A 180 -5.52 -20.31 2.02
CA GLY A 180 -5.97 -21.69 1.88
C GLY A 180 -4.98 -22.68 1.25
N LYS A 181 -3.70 -22.29 1.10
CA LYS A 181 -2.62 -23.17 0.67
C LYS A 181 -1.42 -23.13 1.62
#